data_a650292b16fc18cb27d9aca7ed678ee7
#
_entry.id   a650292b16fc18cb27d9aca7ed678ee7
#
_cell.length_a   1.000
_cell.length_b   1.000
_cell.length_c   1.000
_cell.angle_alpha   90.00
_cell.angle_beta   90.00
_cell.angle_gamma   90.00
#
_symmetry.space_group_name_H-M   'P 1'
#
loop_
_entity.id
_entity.type
_entity.pdbx_description
1 polymer ?
#
loop_
_entity_poly.entity_id
_entity_poly.type
_entity_poly.pdbx_seq_one_letter_code
_entity_poly.pdbx_strand_id
1 'polypeptide(L)'
;DVVEQLDLKEMERAYRGAGTEAFHPALLLSTLIYGYATGVFGSRKLERATYDSVAFRYVAANEHPDHDTLNTFRKRFLPQIEGLMVQVLLIAQAMKLVSLGNVALDGTKVKANASRHSALSYGHSLKLEQQLREEVARLLALAEATDNEALPDGMSLPEEIARREDRLSAIAAAKAKIEARANERFEQEQAVYQAKLNQREAKSKETGKPPRGQPPTPPQAGPADKDQINLTDEESRIMKVSGGGFEQCYNGQIAVDMDSLLIVKTNTVQACNDKQQIEPMLKKLDTLPDALGKVSALVADTGFYSEANVNACARSEITPLIAVSREEHHPDPLARFTAPPPLEAGATAVEAMRHRLKTKDGRALYAKRKCTVEPVIGIVKSVLGFRQFLLRGLENVQGEWNLVALAWNLKRMHVLAG
;
A
#
# COMPACT_ATOMS: atom_id res chain seq x y z
N ASP A 1 29.03 -4.76 0.50
CA ASP A 1 29.51 -3.63 1.35
C ASP A 1 28.40 -3.10 2.29
N VAL A 2 27.23 -2.59 1.79
CA VAL A 2 26.19 -2.05 2.71
C VAL A 2 25.52 -3.18 3.49
N VAL A 3 25.18 -4.31 2.85
CA VAL A 3 24.53 -5.45 3.54
C VAL A 3 25.42 -6.03 4.63
N GLU A 4 26.72 -6.00 4.48
CA GLU A 4 27.70 -6.46 5.49
C GLU A 4 27.70 -5.58 6.75
N GLN A 5 27.22 -4.34 6.66
CA GLN A 5 27.11 -3.42 7.79
C GLN A 5 25.77 -3.52 8.51
N LEU A 6 24.80 -4.29 7.97
CA LEU A 6 23.49 -4.48 8.60
C LEU A 6 23.58 -5.49 9.75
N ASP A 7 22.84 -5.24 10.82
CA ASP A 7 22.67 -6.23 11.89
C ASP A 7 21.68 -7.31 11.47
N LEU A 8 22.19 -8.47 11.08
CA LEU A 8 21.43 -9.64 10.64
C LEU A 8 21.28 -10.72 11.72
N LYS A 9 21.69 -10.44 12.98
CA LYS A 9 21.68 -11.42 14.07
C LYS A 9 20.35 -12.11 14.30
N GLU A 10 19.23 -11.40 14.13
CA GLU A 10 17.90 -12.02 14.24
C GLU A 10 17.66 -13.05 13.14
N MET A 11 18.08 -12.74 11.92
CA MET A 11 17.99 -13.69 10.80
C MET A 11 18.90 -14.89 11.01
N GLU A 12 20.13 -14.69 11.48
CA GLU A 12 21.10 -15.75 11.77
C GLU A 12 20.61 -16.68 12.88
N ARG A 13 20.08 -16.12 13.99
CA ARG A 13 19.51 -16.90 15.11
C ARG A 13 18.28 -17.72 14.72
N ALA A 14 17.61 -17.36 13.66
CA ALA A 14 16.47 -18.12 13.16
C ALA A 14 16.86 -19.47 12.53
N TYR A 15 18.14 -19.69 12.24
CA TYR A 15 18.66 -20.96 11.76
C TYR A 15 19.09 -21.83 12.93
N ARG A 16 18.61 -23.07 12.97
CA ARG A 16 18.78 -23.99 14.13
C ARG A 16 20.13 -24.68 14.17
N GLY A 17 21.01 -24.49 13.17
CA GLY A 17 22.30 -25.15 13.08
C GLY A 17 22.24 -26.69 12.88
N ALA A 18 21.07 -27.22 12.48
CA ALA A 18 20.87 -28.64 12.22
C ALA A 18 20.12 -28.81 10.89
N GLY A 19 20.43 -29.85 10.15
CA GLY A 19 19.89 -30.14 8.81
C GLY A 19 20.95 -29.98 7.72
N THR A 20 20.48 -29.76 6.47
CA THR A 20 21.37 -29.43 5.35
C THR A 20 22.03 -28.06 5.56
N GLU A 21 23.24 -27.89 5.04
CA GLU A 21 23.93 -26.60 5.08
C GLU A 21 23.10 -25.50 4.49
N ALA A 22 22.85 -24.45 5.28
CA ALA A 22 21.97 -23.34 4.90
C ALA A 22 22.82 -22.19 4.32
N PHE A 23 22.31 -21.53 3.29
CA PHE A 23 22.91 -20.30 2.79
C PHE A 23 22.89 -19.21 3.85
N HIS A 24 23.97 -18.45 3.94
CA HIS A 24 24.06 -17.36 4.90
C HIS A 24 22.99 -16.28 4.61
N PRO A 25 22.28 -15.73 5.63
CA PRO A 25 21.25 -14.72 5.44
C PRO A 25 21.70 -13.50 4.62
N ALA A 26 22.93 -13.03 4.82
CA ALA A 26 23.48 -11.90 4.06
C ALA A 26 23.56 -12.19 2.54
N LEU A 27 23.88 -13.42 2.14
CA LEU A 27 23.92 -13.83 0.73
C LEU A 27 22.52 -13.79 0.11
N LEU A 28 21.53 -14.39 0.78
CA LEU A 28 20.16 -14.43 0.30
C LEU A 28 19.55 -13.03 0.25
N LEU A 29 19.79 -12.21 1.28
CA LEU A 29 19.35 -10.83 1.35
C LEU A 29 19.98 -9.98 0.23
N SER A 30 21.30 -10.08 0.02
CA SER A 30 22.02 -9.36 -1.04
C SER A 30 21.48 -9.73 -2.42
N THR A 31 21.22 -11.02 -2.67
CA THR A 31 20.68 -11.53 -3.92
C THR A 31 19.27 -10.98 -4.16
N LEU A 32 18.41 -10.95 -3.14
CA LEU A 32 17.07 -10.37 -3.23
C LEU A 32 17.12 -8.87 -3.50
N ILE A 33 17.89 -8.12 -2.71
CA ILE A 33 18.01 -6.66 -2.86
C ILE A 33 18.54 -6.30 -4.25
N TYR A 34 19.59 -6.98 -4.70
CA TYR A 34 20.17 -6.73 -6.01
C TYR A 34 19.15 -7.05 -7.14
N GLY A 35 18.40 -8.13 -6.97
CA GLY A 35 17.30 -8.47 -7.86
C GLY A 35 16.26 -7.36 -7.97
N TYR A 36 15.76 -6.87 -6.83
CA TYR A 36 14.78 -5.78 -6.80
C TYR A 36 15.37 -4.47 -7.35
N ALA A 37 16.64 -4.18 -7.10
CA ALA A 37 17.34 -3.01 -7.64
C ALA A 37 17.59 -3.07 -9.16
N THR A 38 17.55 -4.26 -9.75
CA THR A 38 17.80 -4.49 -11.19
C THR A 38 16.58 -4.98 -11.97
N GLY A 39 15.40 -5.09 -11.31
CA GLY A 39 14.14 -5.49 -11.95
C GLY A 39 13.93 -7.00 -12.05
N VAL A 40 14.66 -7.80 -11.32
CA VAL A 40 14.52 -9.25 -11.23
C VAL A 40 13.84 -9.64 -9.92
N PHE A 41 12.50 -9.77 -9.92
CA PHE A 41 11.71 -9.95 -8.69
C PHE A 41 11.34 -11.41 -8.38
N GLY A 42 11.13 -12.23 -9.42
CA GLY A 42 10.66 -13.61 -9.26
C GLY A 42 11.79 -14.55 -8.81
N SER A 43 11.55 -15.41 -7.79
CA SER A 43 12.55 -16.32 -7.22
C SER A 43 13.19 -17.24 -8.27
N ARG A 44 12.41 -17.80 -9.22
CA ARG A 44 12.96 -18.61 -10.35
C ARG A 44 13.85 -17.80 -11.29
N LYS A 45 13.54 -16.51 -11.48
CA LYS A 45 14.41 -15.63 -12.28
C LYS A 45 15.67 -15.27 -11.53
N LEU A 46 15.59 -15.08 -10.22
CA LEU A 46 16.74 -14.83 -9.35
C LEU A 46 17.67 -16.04 -9.34
N GLU A 47 17.15 -17.25 -9.10
CA GLU A 47 17.90 -18.49 -9.18
C GLU A 47 18.65 -18.58 -10.53
N ARG A 48 17.95 -18.46 -11.64
CA ARG A 48 18.56 -18.48 -12.96
C ARG A 48 19.63 -17.41 -13.14
N ALA A 49 19.39 -16.19 -12.63
CA ALA A 49 20.34 -15.09 -12.74
C ALA A 49 21.67 -15.39 -12.01
N THR A 50 21.66 -16.17 -10.91
CA THR A 50 22.88 -16.59 -10.22
C THR A 50 23.76 -17.51 -11.08
N TYR A 51 23.21 -18.17 -12.12
CA TYR A 51 23.98 -18.93 -13.10
C TYR A 51 24.41 -18.09 -14.31
N ASP A 52 23.50 -17.28 -14.84
CA ASP A 52 23.66 -16.63 -16.15
C ASP A 52 24.34 -15.25 -16.08
N SER A 53 24.28 -14.55 -14.94
CA SER A 53 24.77 -13.18 -14.76
C SER A 53 25.99 -13.10 -13.88
N VAL A 54 27.10 -12.56 -14.39
CA VAL A 54 28.33 -12.33 -13.62
C VAL A 54 28.06 -11.50 -12.37
N ALA A 55 27.23 -10.46 -12.46
CA ALA A 55 26.90 -9.61 -11.32
C ALA A 55 26.12 -10.36 -10.24
N PHE A 56 25.14 -11.20 -10.61
CA PHE A 56 24.44 -12.04 -9.64
C PHE A 56 25.32 -13.11 -9.04
N ARG A 57 26.21 -13.72 -9.84
CA ARG A 57 27.22 -14.67 -9.33
C ARG A 57 28.13 -14.01 -8.30
N TYR A 58 28.57 -12.80 -8.57
CA TYR A 58 29.39 -12.03 -7.61
C TYR A 58 28.64 -11.74 -6.30
N VAL A 59 27.40 -11.22 -6.39
CA VAL A 59 26.55 -10.90 -5.25
C VAL A 59 26.19 -12.14 -4.43
N ALA A 60 25.98 -13.27 -5.09
CA ALA A 60 25.69 -14.57 -4.47
C ALA A 60 26.97 -15.35 -4.11
N ALA A 61 28.16 -14.74 -4.09
CA ALA A 61 29.43 -15.39 -3.81
C ALA A 61 29.66 -16.69 -4.61
N ASN A 62 29.17 -16.73 -5.85
CA ASN A 62 29.18 -17.90 -6.74
C ASN A 62 28.34 -19.08 -6.23
N GLU A 63 27.46 -18.85 -5.27
CA GLU A 63 26.45 -19.80 -4.81
C GLU A 63 25.16 -19.67 -5.64
N HIS A 64 24.36 -20.75 -5.66
CA HIS A 64 23.17 -20.83 -6.47
C HIS A 64 21.95 -21.27 -5.66
N PRO A 65 21.45 -20.43 -4.74
CA PRO A 65 20.26 -20.77 -3.97
C PRO A 65 19.06 -20.98 -4.90
N ASP A 66 18.36 -22.07 -4.68
CA ASP A 66 17.17 -22.41 -5.46
C ASP A 66 16.01 -21.42 -5.18
N HIS A 67 15.00 -21.45 -6.06
CA HIS A 67 13.88 -20.54 -5.97
C HIS A 67 13.01 -20.74 -4.73
N ASP A 68 12.92 -21.94 -4.18
CA ASP A 68 12.17 -22.23 -2.97
C ASP A 68 12.89 -21.67 -1.74
N THR A 69 14.21 -21.81 -1.68
CA THR A 69 15.06 -21.18 -0.63
C THR A 69 14.90 -19.66 -0.66
N LEU A 70 15.04 -19.02 -1.84
CA LEU A 70 14.88 -17.56 -1.98
C LEU A 70 13.47 -17.09 -1.61
N ASN A 71 12.44 -17.83 -2.00
CA ASN A 71 11.06 -17.48 -1.70
C ASN A 71 10.71 -17.69 -0.22
N THR A 72 11.20 -18.77 0.37
CA THR A 72 11.02 -19.07 1.80
C THR A 72 11.75 -18.05 2.67
N PHE A 73 12.99 -17.72 2.33
CA PHE A 73 13.77 -16.67 3.00
C PHE A 73 13.02 -15.32 2.93
N ARG A 74 12.61 -14.90 1.74
CA ARG A 74 11.86 -13.67 1.55
C ARG A 74 10.62 -13.62 2.44
N LYS A 75 9.76 -14.65 2.40
CA LYS A 75 8.52 -14.69 3.21
C LYS A 75 8.81 -14.68 4.71
N ARG A 76 9.80 -15.42 5.14
CA ARG A 76 10.13 -15.58 6.56
C ARG A 76 10.62 -14.28 7.19
N PHE A 77 11.42 -13.49 6.45
CA PHE A 77 12.12 -12.33 6.98
C PHE A 77 11.56 -10.98 6.52
N LEU A 78 10.37 -10.96 5.89
CA LEU A 78 9.68 -9.71 5.55
C LEU A 78 9.47 -8.75 6.73
N PRO A 79 9.10 -9.21 7.95
CA PRO A 79 8.92 -8.31 9.08
C PRO A 79 10.20 -7.54 9.45
N GLN A 80 11.38 -8.16 9.27
CA GLN A 80 12.66 -7.54 9.58
C GLN A 80 13.11 -6.49 8.54
N ILE A 81 12.58 -6.53 7.32
CA ILE A 81 12.99 -5.62 6.23
C ILE A 81 12.76 -4.15 6.59
N GLU A 82 11.70 -3.81 7.34
CA GLU A 82 11.48 -2.42 7.78
C GLU A 82 12.62 -1.94 8.70
N GLY A 83 13.07 -2.78 9.63
CA GLY A 83 14.21 -2.47 10.48
C GLY A 83 15.52 -2.31 9.70
N LEU A 84 15.75 -3.15 8.69
CA LEU A 84 16.91 -3.03 7.80
C LEU A 84 16.85 -1.74 6.96
N MET A 85 15.68 -1.31 6.53
CA MET A 85 15.51 -0.05 5.82
C MET A 85 15.93 1.14 6.71
N VAL A 86 15.59 1.12 7.99
CA VAL A 86 16.03 2.15 8.96
C VAL A 86 17.57 2.13 9.12
N GLN A 87 18.19 0.94 9.21
CA GLN A 87 19.65 0.83 9.28
C GLN A 87 20.32 1.42 8.02
N VAL A 88 19.79 1.15 6.83
CA VAL A 88 20.28 1.72 5.57
C VAL A 88 20.19 3.26 5.58
N LEU A 89 19.11 3.82 6.12
CA LEU A 89 19.00 5.28 6.27
C LEU A 89 20.03 5.85 7.26
N LEU A 90 20.33 5.14 8.36
CA LEU A 90 21.39 5.53 9.29
C LEU A 90 22.79 5.47 8.66
N ILE A 91 23.06 4.45 7.83
CA ILE A 91 24.30 4.39 7.04
C ILE A 91 24.35 5.58 6.06
N ALA A 92 23.25 5.88 5.36
CA ALA A 92 23.19 7.03 4.47
C ALA A 92 23.42 8.36 5.21
N GLN A 93 22.92 8.47 6.43
CA GLN A 93 23.16 9.65 7.28
C GLN A 93 24.62 9.74 7.70
N ALA A 94 25.26 8.65 8.12
CA ALA A 94 26.67 8.61 8.44
C ALA A 94 27.56 9.00 7.24
N MET A 95 27.14 8.64 6.02
CA MET A 95 27.75 9.06 4.75
C MET A 95 27.40 10.50 4.36
N LYS A 96 26.60 11.22 5.14
CA LYS A 96 26.10 12.58 4.86
C LYS A 96 25.24 12.68 3.57
N LEU A 97 24.61 11.59 3.18
CA LEU A 97 23.72 11.53 2.00
C LEU A 97 22.27 11.90 2.32
N VAL A 98 21.88 11.86 3.59
CA VAL A 98 20.53 12.21 4.05
C VAL A 98 20.58 12.96 5.38
N SER A 99 19.73 13.95 5.52
CA SER A 99 19.35 14.60 6.77
C SER A 99 17.90 15.02 6.63
N LEU A 100 17.02 14.42 7.43
CA LEU A 100 15.58 14.65 7.30
C LEU A 100 15.22 16.12 7.52
N GLY A 101 14.37 16.63 6.68
CA GLY A 101 13.84 17.97 6.71
C GLY A 101 12.49 18.01 5.99
N ASN A 102 12.51 18.19 4.68
CA ASN A 102 11.29 18.22 3.87
C ASN A 102 11.02 16.84 3.26
N VAL A 103 9.80 16.33 3.46
CA VAL A 103 9.38 15.01 2.96
C VAL A 103 8.19 15.17 2.02
N ALA A 104 8.26 14.53 0.86
CA ALA A 104 7.15 14.43 -0.08
C ALA A 104 6.43 13.07 0.12
N LEU A 105 5.10 13.12 0.23
CA LEU A 105 4.23 11.94 0.36
C LEU A 105 3.41 11.76 -0.89
N ASP A 106 3.34 10.52 -1.40
CA ASP A 106 2.46 10.15 -2.49
C ASP A 106 2.05 8.68 -2.40
N GLY A 107 0.92 8.35 -3.05
CA GLY A 107 0.38 6.99 -3.13
C GLY A 107 0.35 6.48 -4.56
N THR A 108 0.58 5.19 -4.73
CA THR A 108 0.50 4.54 -6.04
C THR A 108 -0.23 3.22 -6.00
N LYS A 109 -1.09 2.98 -6.98
CA LYS A 109 -1.78 1.69 -7.11
C LYS A 109 -0.83 0.67 -7.74
N VAL A 110 -0.54 -0.40 -7.00
CA VAL A 110 0.28 -1.54 -7.45
C VAL A 110 -0.63 -2.75 -7.52
N LYS A 111 -0.57 -3.50 -8.63
CA LYS A 111 -1.42 -4.68 -8.83
C LYS A 111 -1.13 -5.74 -7.76
N ALA A 112 -2.18 -6.37 -7.26
CA ALA A 112 -2.08 -7.55 -6.42
C ALA A 112 -1.75 -8.80 -7.25
N ASN A 113 -1.25 -9.83 -6.61
CA ASN A 113 -1.07 -11.15 -7.22
C ASN A 113 -2.40 -11.90 -7.30
N ALA A 114 -3.38 -11.28 -7.94
CA ALA A 114 -4.74 -11.80 -8.07
C ALA A 114 -5.41 -11.25 -9.33
N SER A 115 -6.20 -12.10 -9.98
CA SER A 115 -6.98 -11.69 -11.14
C SER A 115 -8.24 -10.96 -10.71
N ARG A 116 -8.64 -9.91 -11.41
CA ARG A 116 -9.95 -9.27 -11.23
C ARG A 116 -11.13 -10.24 -11.50
N HIS A 117 -10.91 -11.27 -12.32
CA HIS A 117 -11.92 -12.28 -12.62
C HIS A 117 -12.16 -13.26 -11.46
N SER A 118 -11.27 -13.30 -10.47
CA SER A 118 -11.46 -14.04 -9.21
C SER A 118 -12.21 -13.23 -8.15
N ALA A 119 -12.68 -12.02 -8.47
CA ALA A 119 -13.47 -11.21 -7.57
C ALA A 119 -14.94 -11.67 -7.59
N LEU A 120 -15.50 -11.90 -6.40
CA LEU A 120 -16.89 -12.27 -6.18
C LEU A 120 -17.62 -11.13 -5.49
N SER A 121 -18.65 -10.55 -6.15
CA SER A 121 -19.51 -9.54 -5.52
C SER A 121 -20.62 -10.20 -4.70
N TYR A 122 -21.12 -9.49 -3.68
CA TYR A 122 -22.17 -10.02 -2.80
C TYR A 122 -23.42 -10.39 -3.57
N GLY A 123 -23.95 -9.51 -4.43
CA GLY A 123 -25.13 -9.80 -5.25
C GLY A 123 -24.93 -10.96 -6.24
N HIS A 124 -23.69 -11.16 -6.77
CA HIS A 124 -23.41 -12.31 -7.62
C HIS A 124 -23.26 -13.59 -6.81
N SER A 125 -22.70 -13.52 -5.60
CA SER A 125 -22.55 -14.66 -4.71
C SER A 125 -23.91 -15.28 -4.33
N LEU A 126 -24.92 -14.46 -4.08
CA LEU A 126 -26.29 -14.91 -3.79
C LEU A 126 -26.89 -15.71 -4.96
N LYS A 127 -26.74 -15.17 -6.17
CA LYS A 127 -27.26 -15.84 -7.40
C LYS A 127 -26.52 -17.16 -7.66
N LEU A 128 -25.21 -17.16 -7.52
CA LEU A 128 -24.38 -18.34 -7.75
C LEU A 128 -24.63 -19.43 -6.70
N GLU A 129 -24.85 -19.05 -5.44
CA GLU A 129 -25.22 -19.99 -4.35
C GLU A 129 -26.55 -20.67 -4.66
N GLN A 130 -27.57 -19.92 -5.08
CA GLN A 130 -28.85 -20.47 -5.46
C GLN A 130 -28.71 -21.45 -6.64
N GLN A 131 -28.01 -21.02 -7.70
CA GLN A 131 -27.76 -21.87 -8.88
C GLN A 131 -27.05 -23.17 -8.52
N LEU A 132 -26.00 -23.11 -7.71
CA LEU A 132 -25.25 -24.31 -7.31
C LEU A 132 -26.08 -25.25 -6.44
N ARG A 133 -26.93 -24.72 -5.55
CA ARG A 133 -27.87 -25.53 -4.75
C ARG A 133 -28.88 -26.26 -5.65
N GLU A 134 -29.42 -25.60 -6.67
CA GLU A 134 -30.30 -26.20 -7.66
C GLU A 134 -29.58 -27.25 -8.51
N GLU A 135 -28.31 -27.04 -8.85
CA GLU A 135 -27.49 -28.02 -9.56
C GLU A 135 -27.22 -29.29 -8.68
N VAL A 136 -26.87 -29.09 -7.41
CA VAL A 136 -26.68 -30.21 -6.46
C VAL A 136 -27.98 -31.02 -6.30
N ALA A 137 -29.11 -30.31 -6.12
CA ALA A 137 -30.42 -30.99 -6.01
C ALA A 137 -30.75 -31.82 -7.26
N ARG A 138 -30.46 -31.28 -8.46
CA ARG A 138 -30.62 -32.03 -9.72
C ARG A 138 -29.70 -33.23 -9.83
N LEU A 139 -28.46 -33.14 -9.40
CA LEU A 139 -27.51 -34.26 -9.43
C LEU A 139 -27.91 -35.35 -8.41
N LEU A 140 -28.40 -34.96 -7.24
CA LEU A 140 -28.92 -35.91 -6.26
C LEU A 140 -30.16 -36.64 -6.79
N ALA A 141 -31.12 -35.94 -7.40
CA ALA A 141 -32.29 -36.55 -8.02
C ALA A 141 -31.90 -37.48 -9.19
N LEU A 142 -30.86 -37.09 -9.96
CA LEU A 142 -30.30 -37.96 -10.99
C LEU A 142 -29.66 -39.21 -10.40
N ALA A 143 -28.94 -39.11 -9.30
CA ALA A 143 -28.35 -40.23 -8.60
C ALA A 143 -29.41 -41.22 -8.10
N GLU A 144 -30.53 -40.71 -7.56
CA GLU A 144 -31.66 -41.52 -7.12
C GLU A 144 -32.39 -42.22 -8.29
N ALA A 145 -32.44 -41.55 -9.47
CA ALA A 145 -33.08 -42.11 -10.66
C ALA A 145 -32.17 -43.10 -11.43
N THR A 146 -30.87 -43.05 -11.23
CA THR A 146 -29.85 -43.74 -12.06
C THR A 146 -29.62 -45.19 -11.63
N ASP A 147 -30.36 -45.73 -10.68
CA ASP A 147 -30.34 -47.19 -10.42
C ASP A 147 -30.73 -48.04 -11.67
N ASN A 148 -31.20 -47.36 -12.75
CA ASN A 148 -31.66 -48.00 -13.97
C ASN A 148 -31.20 -47.38 -15.32
N GLU A 149 -30.43 -46.30 -15.36
CA GLU A 149 -29.98 -45.64 -16.59
C GLU A 149 -28.48 -45.39 -16.62
N ALA A 150 -27.84 -45.60 -17.78
CA ALA A 150 -26.42 -45.39 -17.94
C ALA A 150 -26.08 -43.86 -17.93
N LEU A 151 -25.14 -43.45 -17.07
CA LEU A 151 -24.59 -42.11 -17.03
C LEU A 151 -23.76 -41.83 -18.32
N PRO A 152 -23.63 -40.54 -18.74
CA PRO A 152 -22.72 -40.17 -19.79
C PRO A 152 -21.29 -40.64 -19.51
N ASP A 153 -20.57 -41.08 -20.54
CA ASP A 153 -19.19 -41.57 -20.43
C ASP A 153 -18.29 -40.53 -19.73
N GLY A 154 -17.61 -40.96 -18.68
CA GLY A 154 -16.68 -40.13 -17.90
C GLY A 154 -17.34 -39.26 -16.82
N MET A 155 -18.64 -39.34 -16.60
CA MET A 155 -19.31 -38.58 -15.52
C MET A 155 -19.32 -39.40 -14.22
N SER A 156 -18.70 -38.83 -13.17
CA SER A 156 -18.77 -39.32 -11.78
C SER A 156 -19.68 -38.40 -10.98
N LEU A 157 -20.91 -38.83 -10.67
CA LEU A 157 -21.87 -38.07 -9.88
C LEU A 157 -21.32 -37.66 -8.52
N PRO A 158 -20.65 -38.54 -7.73
CA PRO A 158 -20.07 -38.13 -6.46
C PRO A 158 -19.03 -37.04 -6.60
N GLU A 159 -18.15 -37.07 -7.63
CA GLU A 159 -17.13 -36.05 -7.88
C GLU A 159 -17.75 -34.72 -8.31
N GLU A 160 -18.82 -34.76 -9.11
CA GLU A 160 -19.50 -33.55 -9.56
C GLU A 160 -20.29 -32.87 -8.40
N ILE A 161 -20.88 -33.67 -7.50
CA ILE A 161 -21.52 -33.15 -6.28
C ILE A 161 -20.48 -32.56 -5.35
N ALA A 162 -19.41 -33.29 -5.02
CA ALA A 162 -18.33 -32.82 -4.15
C ALA A 162 -17.72 -31.49 -4.66
N ARG A 163 -17.47 -31.37 -5.95
CA ARG A 163 -16.93 -30.14 -6.57
C ARG A 163 -17.86 -28.93 -6.38
N ARG A 164 -19.20 -29.15 -6.41
CA ARG A 164 -20.18 -28.09 -6.19
C ARG A 164 -20.33 -27.72 -4.73
N GLU A 165 -20.28 -28.69 -3.84
CA GLU A 165 -20.30 -28.48 -2.38
C GLU A 165 -19.06 -27.72 -1.91
N ASP A 166 -17.86 -28.06 -2.40
CA ASP A 166 -16.63 -27.29 -2.14
C ASP A 166 -16.77 -25.83 -2.60
N ARG A 167 -17.36 -25.63 -3.76
CA ARG A 167 -17.61 -24.27 -4.29
C ARG A 167 -18.64 -23.50 -3.46
N LEU A 168 -19.72 -24.16 -3.01
CA LEU A 168 -20.70 -23.57 -2.09
C LEU A 168 -20.06 -23.17 -0.76
N SER A 169 -19.20 -24.02 -0.21
CA SER A 169 -18.44 -23.72 1.01
C SER A 169 -17.53 -22.50 0.84
N ALA A 170 -16.80 -22.41 -0.28
CA ALA A 170 -15.96 -21.28 -0.58
C ALA A 170 -16.77 -19.97 -0.75
N ILE A 171 -17.94 -20.04 -1.39
CA ILE A 171 -18.86 -18.89 -1.53
C ILE A 171 -19.40 -18.46 -0.17
N ALA A 172 -19.81 -19.40 0.68
CA ALA A 172 -20.30 -19.09 2.02
C ALA A 172 -19.22 -18.40 2.88
N ALA A 173 -17.97 -18.89 2.84
CA ALA A 173 -16.85 -18.26 3.51
C ALA A 173 -16.57 -16.84 2.97
N ALA A 174 -16.64 -16.64 1.65
CA ALA A 174 -16.48 -15.34 1.02
C ALA A 174 -17.57 -14.35 1.43
N LYS A 175 -18.85 -14.80 1.47
CA LYS A 175 -19.99 -14.00 1.94
C LYS A 175 -19.82 -13.55 3.38
N ALA A 176 -19.49 -14.46 4.27
CA ALA A 176 -19.28 -14.16 5.69
C ALA A 176 -18.21 -13.05 5.88
N LYS A 177 -17.13 -13.07 5.08
CA LYS A 177 -16.10 -12.03 5.12
C LYS A 177 -16.58 -10.70 4.56
N ILE A 178 -17.42 -10.70 3.51
CA ILE A 178 -18.04 -9.47 2.98
C ILE A 178 -18.97 -8.88 4.04
N GLU A 179 -19.77 -9.69 4.68
CA GLU A 179 -20.71 -9.28 5.75
C GLU A 179 -19.96 -8.72 6.96
N ALA A 180 -18.88 -9.38 7.42
CA ALA A 180 -18.04 -8.88 8.50
C ALA A 180 -17.47 -7.49 8.18
N ARG A 181 -16.92 -7.31 6.98
CA ARG A 181 -16.41 -6.00 6.52
C ARG A 181 -17.49 -4.93 6.39
N ALA A 182 -18.68 -5.32 5.98
CA ALA A 182 -19.82 -4.41 5.90
C ALA A 182 -20.26 -3.94 7.30
N ASN A 183 -20.23 -4.83 8.29
CA ASN A 183 -20.54 -4.49 9.68
C ASN A 183 -19.47 -3.56 10.28
N GLU A 184 -18.17 -3.85 10.10
CA GLU A 184 -17.09 -2.96 10.54
C GLU A 184 -17.21 -1.56 9.90
N ARG A 185 -17.51 -1.50 8.61
CA ARG A 185 -17.74 -0.24 7.90
C ARG A 185 -18.93 0.50 8.49
N PHE A 186 -20.04 -0.19 8.73
CA PHE A 186 -21.24 0.41 9.32
C PHE A 186 -20.97 1.00 10.70
N GLU A 187 -20.25 0.30 11.57
CA GLU A 187 -19.87 0.79 12.89
C GLU A 187 -19.03 2.07 12.81
N GLN A 188 -18.04 2.09 11.91
CA GLN A 188 -17.19 3.26 11.69
C GLN A 188 -17.99 4.45 11.13
N GLU A 189 -18.83 4.22 10.13
CA GLU A 189 -19.69 5.25 9.53
C GLU A 189 -20.72 5.76 10.53
N GLN A 190 -21.26 4.89 11.39
CA GLN A 190 -22.21 5.24 12.45
C GLN A 190 -21.55 6.15 13.51
N ALA A 191 -20.32 5.84 13.91
CA ALA A 191 -19.57 6.68 14.84
C ALA A 191 -19.32 8.09 14.25
N VAL A 192 -18.91 8.15 12.96
CA VAL A 192 -18.72 9.42 12.25
C VAL A 192 -20.04 10.19 12.08
N TYR A 193 -21.12 9.49 11.80
CA TYR A 193 -22.45 10.08 11.68
C TYR A 193 -22.89 10.72 12.98
N GLN A 194 -22.78 10.00 14.11
CA GLN A 194 -23.11 10.52 15.44
C GLN A 194 -22.24 11.73 15.82
N ALA A 195 -20.95 11.67 15.56
CA ALA A 195 -20.04 12.79 15.80
C ALA A 195 -20.47 14.05 15.03
N LYS A 196 -20.89 13.90 13.76
CA LYS A 196 -21.39 15.01 12.94
C LYS A 196 -22.71 15.56 13.46
N LEU A 197 -23.64 14.72 13.93
CA LEU A 197 -24.88 15.15 14.53
C LEU A 197 -24.61 15.96 15.81
N ASN A 198 -23.79 15.44 16.71
CA ASN A 198 -23.41 16.12 17.96
C ASN A 198 -22.75 17.48 17.67
N GLN A 199 -21.86 17.55 16.66
CA GLN A 199 -21.23 18.80 16.27
C GLN A 199 -22.25 19.82 15.71
N ARG A 200 -23.24 19.36 14.95
CA ARG A 200 -24.32 20.25 14.43
C ARG A 200 -25.20 20.76 15.55
N GLU A 201 -25.54 19.92 16.52
CA GLU A 201 -26.32 20.32 17.69
C GLU A 201 -25.58 21.31 18.57
N ALA A 202 -24.27 21.08 18.82
CA ALA A 202 -23.43 21.99 19.56
C ALA A 202 -23.38 23.38 18.90
N LYS A 203 -23.13 23.45 17.59
CA LYS A 203 -23.15 24.69 16.82
C LYS A 203 -24.53 25.38 16.84
N SER A 204 -25.62 24.63 16.79
CA SER A 204 -26.98 25.17 16.88
C SER A 204 -27.24 25.82 18.24
N LYS A 205 -26.80 25.18 19.34
CA LYS A 205 -26.90 25.69 20.69
C LYS A 205 -26.05 26.96 20.88
N GLU A 206 -24.84 26.98 20.32
CA GLU A 206 -23.92 28.11 20.42
C GLU A 206 -24.40 29.35 19.64
N THR A 207 -24.92 29.13 18.42
CA THR A 207 -25.30 30.22 17.49
C THR A 207 -26.77 30.64 17.62
N GLY A 208 -27.61 29.85 18.30
CA GLY A 208 -29.07 30.03 18.37
C GLY A 208 -29.80 29.89 17.03
N LYS A 209 -29.12 29.37 15.98
CA LYS A 209 -29.67 29.24 14.62
C LYS A 209 -29.55 27.78 14.15
N PRO A 210 -30.53 27.29 13.34
CA PRO A 210 -30.41 25.95 12.78
C PRO A 210 -29.17 25.83 11.89
N PRO A 211 -28.48 24.67 11.91
CA PRO A 211 -27.28 24.46 11.13
C PRO A 211 -27.56 24.56 9.63
N ARG A 212 -26.77 25.34 8.90
CA ARG A 212 -26.86 25.45 7.43
C ARG A 212 -26.41 24.15 6.74
N GLY A 213 -26.97 23.85 5.57
CA GLY A 213 -26.64 22.68 4.74
C GLY A 213 -27.46 21.44 5.05
N GLN A 214 -27.40 20.45 4.16
CA GLN A 214 -28.15 19.19 4.30
C GLN A 214 -27.70 18.42 5.54
N PRO A 215 -28.64 17.74 6.24
CA PRO A 215 -28.28 16.84 7.34
C PRO A 215 -27.38 15.70 6.83
N PRO A 216 -26.50 15.16 7.66
CA PRO A 216 -25.70 14.01 7.28
C PRO A 216 -26.63 12.83 6.96
N THR A 217 -26.28 12.05 5.94
CA THR A 217 -27.03 10.85 5.56
C THR A 217 -26.67 9.72 6.54
N PRO A 218 -27.64 8.99 7.08
CA PRO A 218 -27.36 7.84 7.94
C PRO A 218 -26.66 6.73 7.15
N PRO A 219 -25.74 6.00 7.78
CA PRO A 219 -25.09 4.86 7.14
C PRO A 219 -26.07 3.71 6.92
N GLN A 220 -25.82 2.91 5.89
CA GLN A 220 -26.62 1.73 5.57
C GLN A 220 -26.00 0.49 6.21
N ALA A 221 -26.81 -0.28 6.95
CA ALA A 221 -26.38 -1.54 7.53
C ALA A 221 -26.28 -2.66 6.46
N GLY A 222 -25.35 -3.56 6.67
CA GLY A 222 -25.17 -4.74 5.83
C GLY A 222 -24.38 -4.51 4.56
N PRO A 223 -24.11 -5.59 3.80
CA PRO A 223 -23.35 -5.52 2.55
C PRO A 223 -24.19 -4.94 1.41
N ALA A 224 -23.55 -4.14 0.57
CA ALA A 224 -24.11 -3.72 -0.69
C ALA A 224 -23.83 -4.78 -1.78
N ASP A 225 -24.68 -4.87 -2.80
CA ASP A 225 -24.52 -5.82 -3.92
C ASP A 225 -23.14 -5.73 -4.61
N LYS A 226 -22.56 -4.53 -4.63
CA LYS A 226 -21.24 -4.23 -5.21
C LYS A 226 -20.06 -4.57 -4.30
N ASP A 227 -20.30 -4.84 -3.01
CA ASP A 227 -19.22 -5.24 -2.10
C ASP A 227 -18.66 -6.57 -2.56
N GLN A 228 -17.33 -6.67 -2.59
CA GLN A 228 -16.68 -7.80 -3.21
C GLN A 228 -15.44 -8.26 -2.45
N ILE A 229 -15.08 -9.51 -2.66
CA ILE A 229 -13.85 -10.12 -2.19
C ILE A 229 -13.17 -10.83 -3.36
N ASN A 230 -11.85 -10.82 -3.38
CA ASN A 230 -11.11 -11.63 -4.34
C ASN A 230 -10.76 -12.98 -3.71
N LEU A 231 -11.12 -14.07 -4.37
CA LEU A 231 -10.92 -15.43 -3.85
C LEU A 231 -9.44 -15.87 -3.85
N THR A 232 -8.57 -15.16 -4.59
CA THR A 232 -7.15 -15.45 -4.66
C THR A 232 -6.33 -14.63 -3.66
N ASP A 233 -6.72 -13.36 -3.45
CA ASP A 233 -6.11 -12.43 -2.48
C ASP A 233 -7.22 -11.57 -1.88
N GLU A 234 -7.75 -12.03 -0.76
CA GLU A 234 -8.93 -11.47 -0.11
C GLU A 234 -8.72 -10.03 0.37
N GLU A 235 -7.48 -9.67 0.69
CA GLU A 235 -7.15 -8.35 1.20
C GLU A 235 -6.91 -7.32 0.10
N SER A 236 -6.73 -7.76 -1.16
CA SER A 236 -6.68 -6.86 -2.30
C SER A 236 -8.03 -6.16 -2.55
N ARG A 237 -7.99 -5.01 -3.21
CA ARG A 237 -9.19 -4.23 -3.55
C ARG A 237 -9.19 -3.88 -5.02
N ILE A 238 -10.38 -3.84 -5.61
CA ILE A 238 -10.51 -3.31 -6.97
C ILE A 238 -10.32 -1.79 -6.95
N MET A 239 -9.35 -1.31 -7.71
CA MET A 239 -8.98 0.10 -7.76
C MET A 239 -8.85 0.56 -9.20
N LYS A 240 -9.19 1.82 -9.46
CA LYS A 240 -8.92 2.47 -10.75
C LYS A 240 -7.41 2.65 -10.91
N VAL A 241 -6.86 2.19 -12.02
CA VAL A 241 -5.43 2.32 -12.34
C VAL A 241 -5.18 3.40 -13.39
N SER A 242 -3.96 3.93 -13.43
CA SER A 242 -3.53 4.86 -14.48
C SER A 242 -3.54 4.12 -15.84
N GLY A 243 -4.03 4.80 -16.88
CA GLY A 243 -4.27 4.18 -18.19
C GLY A 243 -5.69 3.69 -18.40
N GLY A 244 -6.54 3.79 -17.39
CA GLY A 244 -7.96 3.40 -17.43
C GLY A 244 -8.20 1.96 -16.98
N GLY A 245 -9.46 1.66 -16.64
CA GLY A 245 -9.86 0.35 -16.16
C GLY A 245 -9.68 0.17 -14.64
N PHE A 246 -10.01 -1.04 -14.20
CA PHE A 246 -9.97 -1.46 -12.80
C PHE A 246 -9.17 -2.75 -12.67
N GLU A 247 -8.34 -2.83 -11.63
CA GLU A 247 -7.54 -4.01 -11.31
C GLU A 247 -7.58 -4.29 -9.81
N GLN A 248 -7.30 -5.54 -9.42
CA GLN A 248 -7.03 -5.87 -8.02
C GLN A 248 -5.68 -5.25 -7.63
N CYS A 249 -5.70 -4.40 -6.62
CA CYS A 249 -4.55 -3.59 -6.21
C CYS A 249 -4.45 -3.45 -4.71
N TYR A 250 -3.28 -3.00 -4.30
CA TYR A 250 -3.03 -2.30 -3.06
C TYR A 250 -2.58 -0.87 -3.36
N ASN A 251 -2.79 0.02 -2.42
CA ASN A 251 -2.32 1.39 -2.51
C ASN A 251 -1.02 1.51 -1.70
N GLY A 252 0.12 1.51 -2.39
CA GLY A 252 1.43 1.69 -1.79
C GLY A 252 1.74 3.17 -1.58
N GLN A 253 1.92 3.57 -0.33
CA GLN A 253 2.31 4.92 0.08
C GLN A 253 3.83 4.98 0.27
N ILE A 254 4.47 6.05 -0.15
CA ILE A 254 5.87 6.34 0.12
C ILE A 254 6.06 7.77 0.61
N ALA A 255 6.90 7.90 1.62
CA ALA A 255 7.43 9.17 2.09
C ALA A 255 8.88 9.28 1.63
N VAL A 256 9.21 10.31 0.89
CA VAL A 256 10.52 10.50 0.21
C VAL A 256 11.16 11.78 0.72
N ASP A 257 12.42 11.70 1.17
CA ASP A 257 13.21 12.87 1.47
C ASP A 257 13.47 13.69 0.19
N MET A 258 13.19 14.99 0.25
CA MET A 258 13.11 15.83 -0.95
C MET A 258 14.48 16.21 -1.53
N ASP A 259 15.54 16.05 -0.78
CA ASP A 259 16.88 16.42 -1.23
C ASP A 259 17.67 15.20 -1.71
N SER A 260 17.63 14.09 -0.98
CA SER A 260 18.33 12.84 -1.34
C SER A 260 17.55 11.93 -2.28
N LEU A 261 16.21 12.03 -2.32
CA LEU A 261 15.27 11.12 -2.98
C LEU A 261 15.26 9.70 -2.35
N LEU A 262 15.76 9.56 -1.12
CA LEU A 262 15.63 8.29 -0.37
C LEU A 262 14.20 8.14 0.15
N ILE A 263 13.67 6.93 0.07
CA ILE A 263 12.39 6.58 0.68
C ILE A 263 12.63 6.39 2.17
N VAL A 264 12.00 7.23 2.99
CA VAL A 264 12.20 7.23 4.44
C VAL A 264 11.18 6.35 5.18
N LYS A 265 9.96 6.25 4.66
CA LYS A 265 8.93 5.33 5.16
C LYS A 265 8.00 4.89 4.04
N THR A 266 7.39 3.73 4.24
CA THR A 266 6.37 3.16 3.37
C THR A 266 5.13 2.78 4.17
N ASN A 267 4.00 2.72 3.48
CA ASN A 267 2.78 2.11 4.01
C ASN A 267 1.99 1.48 2.86
N THR A 268 1.38 0.32 3.12
CA THR A 268 0.51 -0.33 2.14
C THR A 268 -0.89 -0.42 2.70
N VAL A 269 -1.88 0.06 1.94
CA VAL A 269 -3.26 0.14 2.40
C VAL A 269 -4.23 -0.39 1.36
N GLN A 270 -5.41 -0.75 1.84
CA GLN A 270 -6.53 -1.20 1.03
C GLN A 270 -7.42 -0.04 0.54
N ALA A 271 -7.17 1.17 1.03
CA ALA A 271 -7.95 2.35 0.67
C ALA A 271 -7.72 2.75 -0.79
N CYS A 272 -8.80 2.96 -1.53
CA CYS A 272 -8.72 3.39 -2.94
C CYS A 272 -8.30 4.86 -3.12
N ASN A 273 -8.30 5.66 -2.04
CA ASN A 273 -7.90 7.06 -2.03
C ASN A 273 -6.92 7.36 -0.89
N ASP A 274 -6.30 8.53 -0.94
CA ASP A 274 -5.21 8.89 -0.06
C ASP A 274 -5.64 9.82 1.11
N LYS A 275 -6.93 10.17 1.19
CA LYS A 275 -7.47 11.15 2.16
C LYS A 275 -7.19 10.85 3.63
N GLN A 276 -7.02 9.57 3.98
CA GLN A 276 -6.79 9.15 5.37
C GLN A 276 -5.36 8.67 5.61
N GLN A 277 -4.43 8.92 4.67
CA GLN A 277 -3.11 8.30 4.73
C GLN A 277 -2.03 9.18 5.38
N ILE A 278 -2.32 10.46 5.65
CA ILE A 278 -1.35 11.34 6.33
C ILE A 278 -1.13 10.93 7.77
N GLU A 279 -2.18 10.79 8.58
CA GLU A 279 -2.03 10.47 10.01
C GLU A 279 -1.31 9.13 10.25
N PRO A 280 -1.62 8.02 9.54
CA PRO A 280 -0.84 6.79 9.64
C PRO A 280 0.64 6.97 9.24
N MET A 281 0.92 7.80 8.23
CA MET A 281 2.29 8.07 7.81
C MET A 281 3.04 8.91 8.83
N LEU A 282 2.40 9.93 9.43
CA LEU A 282 3.00 10.73 10.51
C LEU A 282 3.42 9.85 11.69
N LYS A 283 2.56 8.92 12.12
CA LYS A 283 2.88 7.94 13.18
C LYS A 283 4.09 7.08 12.82
N LYS A 284 4.23 6.68 11.56
CA LYS A 284 5.40 5.93 11.08
C LYS A 284 6.66 6.79 11.02
N LEU A 285 6.55 8.03 10.58
CA LEU A 285 7.69 8.97 10.55
C LEU A 285 8.21 9.28 11.95
N ASP A 286 7.33 9.35 12.94
CA ASP A 286 7.68 9.57 14.35
C ASP A 286 8.49 8.40 14.97
N THR A 287 8.44 7.20 14.36
CA THR A 287 9.26 6.05 14.78
C THR A 287 10.69 6.09 14.25
N LEU A 288 11.05 7.08 13.44
CA LEU A 288 12.40 7.19 12.91
C LEU A 288 13.38 7.66 14.00
N PRO A 289 14.62 7.13 14.01
CA PRO A 289 15.63 7.59 14.97
C PRO A 289 15.95 9.08 14.84
N ASP A 290 16.12 9.77 15.96
CA ASP A 290 16.48 11.19 16.02
C ASP A 290 17.80 11.53 15.27
N ALA A 291 18.70 10.56 15.16
CA ALA A 291 19.96 10.69 14.40
C ALA A 291 19.72 11.05 12.92
N LEU A 292 18.60 10.68 12.35
CA LEU A 292 18.23 11.03 10.97
C LEU A 292 17.81 12.49 10.80
N GLY A 293 17.56 13.21 11.90
CA GLY A 293 16.93 14.53 11.89
C GLY A 293 15.41 14.46 12.04
N LYS A 294 14.75 15.61 12.04
CA LYS A 294 13.28 15.70 12.16
C LYS A 294 12.64 16.17 10.88
N VAL A 295 11.49 15.62 10.57
CA VAL A 295 10.66 16.08 9.45
C VAL A 295 10.09 17.45 9.82
N SER A 296 10.46 18.49 9.07
CA SER A 296 10.01 19.87 9.27
C SER A 296 8.80 20.23 8.42
N ALA A 297 8.72 19.70 7.21
CA ALA A 297 7.60 19.92 6.30
C ALA A 297 7.18 18.64 5.57
N LEU A 298 5.87 18.50 5.33
CA LEU A 298 5.27 17.43 4.56
C LEU A 298 4.54 18.00 3.35
N VAL A 299 4.96 17.56 2.17
CA VAL A 299 4.41 17.99 0.88
C VAL A 299 3.58 16.85 0.28
N ALA A 300 2.32 17.11 -0.05
CA ALA A 300 1.44 16.10 -0.65
C ALA A 300 0.48 16.73 -1.67
N ASP A 301 -0.11 15.90 -2.52
CA ASP A 301 -1.06 16.36 -3.53
C ASP A 301 -2.47 16.61 -2.98
N THR A 302 -3.38 17.04 -3.85
CA THR A 302 -4.80 17.31 -3.51
C THR A 302 -5.54 16.06 -3.03
N GLY A 303 -5.11 14.86 -3.40
CA GLY A 303 -5.70 13.59 -2.96
C GLY A 303 -5.64 13.38 -1.45
N PHE A 304 -4.63 14.00 -0.81
CA PHE A 304 -4.43 13.96 0.65
C PHE A 304 -5.14 15.08 1.40
N TYR A 305 -5.73 16.06 0.70
CA TYR A 305 -6.30 17.22 1.38
C TYR A 305 -7.53 16.86 2.19
N SER A 306 -7.46 17.14 3.47
CA SER A 306 -8.58 17.28 4.40
C SER A 306 -8.16 18.21 5.55
N GLU A 307 -9.12 18.89 6.17
CA GLU A 307 -8.85 19.71 7.36
C GLU A 307 -8.24 18.88 8.51
N ALA A 308 -8.71 17.64 8.67
CA ALA A 308 -8.18 16.72 9.66
C ALA A 308 -6.69 16.41 9.43
N ASN A 309 -6.26 16.21 8.18
CA ASN A 309 -4.88 15.96 7.81
C ASN A 309 -3.97 17.18 8.06
N VAL A 310 -4.46 18.37 7.73
CA VAL A 310 -3.72 19.62 8.01
C VAL A 310 -3.51 19.80 9.51
N ASN A 311 -4.58 19.57 10.31
CA ASN A 311 -4.52 19.64 11.76
C ASN A 311 -3.65 18.51 12.36
N ALA A 312 -3.61 17.32 11.75
CA ALA A 312 -2.73 16.24 12.19
C ALA A 312 -1.25 16.62 12.00
N CYS A 313 -0.88 17.20 10.86
CA CYS A 313 0.47 17.72 10.66
C CYS A 313 0.83 18.79 11.70
N ALA A 314 -0.09 19.74 11.96
CA ALA A 314 0.14 20.79 12.95
C ALA A 314 0.35 20.24 14.36
N ARG A 315 -0.41 19.20 14.76
CA ARG A 315 -0.21 18.52 16.06
C ARG A 315 1.14 17.81 16.17
N SER A 316 1.67 17.33 15.05
CA SER A 316 2.99 16.69 14.96
C SER A 316 4.13 17.70 14.72
N GLU A 317 3.88 19.00 14.83
CA GLU A 317 4.84 20.09 14.59
C GLU A 317 5.44 20.06 13.16
N ILE A 318 4.76 19.41 12.23
CA ILE A 318 5.18 19.31 10.82
C ILE A 318 4.40 20.32 9.99
N THR A 319 5.10 21.13 9.24
CA THR A 319 4.51 22.14 8.35
C THR A 319 3.84 21.46 7.13
N PRO A 320 2.50 21.51 6.99
CA PRO A 320 1.84 20.95 5.82
C PRO A 320 1.94 21.88 4.62
N LEU A 321 2.19 21.28 3.43
CA LEU A 321 2.05 21.88 2.10
C LEU A 321 1.22 20.92 1.22
N ILE A 322 -0.09 20.92 1.44
CA ILE A 322 -1.03 20.04 0.73
C ILE A 322 -1.89 20.91 -0.18
N ALA A 323 -1.90 20.64 -1.48
CA ALA A 323 -2.74 21.40 -2.40
C ALA A 323 -4.23 21.23 -2.05
N VAL A 324 -4.96 22.32 -1.96
CA VAL A 324 -6.38 22.35 -1.59
C VAL A 324 -7.28 22.05 -2.79
N SER A 325 -6.88 22.53 -3.96
CA SER A 325 -7.57 22.36 -5.24
C SER A 325 -6.57 22.26 -6.37
N ARG A 326 -7.01 21.80 -7.53
CA ARG A 326 -6.20 21.92 -8.74
C ARG A 326 -6.00 23.40 -9.05
N GLU A 327 -4.77 23.78 -9.43
CA GLU A 327 -4.52 25.10 -9.96
C GLU A 327 -5.36 25.35 -11.21
N GLU A 328 -5.81 26.59 -11.38
CA GLU A 328 -6.46 27.00 -12.62
C GLU A 328 -5.51 26.81 -13.80
N HIS A 329 -6.05 26.37 -14.94
CA HIS A 329 -5.22 26.11 -16.13
C HIS A 329 -4.57 27.39 -16.68
N HIS A 330 -5.20 28.54 -16.44
CA HIS A 330 -4.72 29.87 -16.88
C HIS A 330 -4.85 30.87 -15.74
N PRO A 331 -3.99 30.77 -14.68
CA PRO A 331 -3.99 31.79 -13.64
C PRO A 331 -3.47 33.12 -14.19
N ASP A 332 -3.93 34.23 -13.60
CA ASP A 332 -3.37 35.54 -13.91
C ASP A 332 -1.83 35.49 -13.78
N PRO A 333 -1.07 35.85 -14.84
CA PRO A 333 0.38 35.84 -14.80
C PRO A 333 0.98 36.65 -13.63
N LEU A 334 0.35 37.74 -13.22
CA LEU A 334 0.80 38.61 -12.13
C LEU A 334 0.52 37.97 -10.76
N ALA A 335 -0.54 37.16 -10.62
CA ALA A 335 -0.88 36.51 -9.36
C ALA A 335 0.24 35.59 -8.83
N ARG A 336 1.07 35.03 -9.74
CA ARG A 336 2.24 34.21 -9.36
C ARG A 336 3.36 35.01 -8.70
N PHE A 337 3.45 36.28 -8.99
CA PHE A 337 4.52 37.16 -8.51
C PHE A 337 4.07 38.07 -7.38
N THR A 338 2.77 38.19 -7.15
CA THR A 338 2.19 38.97 -6.05
C THR A 338 2.33 38.22 -4.74
N ALA A 339 2.94 38.82 -3.73
CA ALA A 339 2.97 38.25 -2.39
C ALA A 339 1.57 38.23 -1.80
N PRO A 340 1.15 37.12 -1.11
CA PRO A 340 -0.13 37.14 -0.44
C PRO A 340 -0.16 38.17 0.68
N PRO A 341 -1.34 38.73 1.03
CA PRO A 341 -1.46 39.65 2.15
C PRO A 341 -1.01 38.94 3.46
N PRO A 342 -0.57 39.70 4.46
CA PRO A 342 -0.20 39.12 5.77
C PRO A 342 -1.30 38.27 6.34
N LEU A 343 -0.89 37.18 6.99
CA LEU A 343 -1.85 36.27 7.67
C LEU A 343 -2.48 36.98 8.88
N GLU A 344 -3.80 36.90 9.01
CA GLU A 344 -4.51 37.49 10.13
C GLU A 344 -4.17 36.78 11.46
N ALA A 345 -4.17 37.53 12.56
CA ALA A 345 -3.99 36.95 13.89
C ALA A 345 -5.16 36.01 14.22
N GLY A 346 -4.84 34.77 14.61
CA GLY A 346 -5.86 33.75 14.88
C GLY A 346 -6.27 32.89 13.69
N ALA A 347 -5.57 32.99 12.55
CA ALA A 347 -5.82 32.17 11.40
C ALA A 347 -5.72 30.66 11.73
N THR A 348 -6.62 29.87 11.15
CA THR A 348 -6.64 28.42 11.29
C THR A 348 -5.42 27.77 10.61
N ALA A 349 -5.09 26.52 10.99
CA ALA A 349 -4.02 25.76 10.35
C ALA A 349 -4.20 25.65 8.82
N VAL A 350 -5.45 25.53 8.36
CA VAL A 350 -5.79 25.46 6.93
C VAL A 350 -5.53 26.81 6.24
N GLU A 351 -5.90 27.93 6.84
CA GLU A 351 -5.62 29.26 6.31
C GLU A 351 -4.14 29.55 6.27
N ALA A 352 -3.41 29.18 7.33
CA ALA A 352 -1.96 29.29 7.38
C ALA A 352 -1.28 28.46 6.27
N MET A 353 -1.75 27.23 6.02
CA MET A 353 -1.25 26.40 4.93
C MET A 353 -1.55 27.00 3.56
N ARG A 354 -2.81 27.48 3.33
CA ARG A 354 -3.19 28.14 2.07
C ARG A 354 -2.39 29.39 1.80
N HIS A 355 -2.15 30.20 2.84
CA HIS A 355 -1.29 31.37 2.74
C HIS A 355 0.14 30.97 2.36
N ARG A 356 0.72 29.97 3.04
CA ARG A 356 2.08 29.46 2.78
C ARG A 356 2.24 28.98 1.35
N LEU A 357 1.28 28.23 0.81
CA LEU A 357 1.27 27.77 -0.58
C LEU A 357 1.28 28.94 -1.61
N LYS A 358 0.88 30.15 -1.21
CA LYS A 358 0.90 31.34 -2.05
C LYS A 358 2.19 32.15 -1.89
N THR A 359 3.02 31.91 -0.87
CA THR A 359 4.32 32.57 -0.72
C THR A 359 5.33 32.07 -1.75
N LYS A 360 6.37 32.83 -2.02
CA LYS A 360 7.47 32.47 -2.94
C LYS A 360 8.12 31.16 -2.52
N ASP A 361 8.48 31.06 -1.24
CA ASP A 361 9.18 29.88 -0.69
C ASP A 361 8.27 28.63 -0.62
N GLY A 362 7.02 28.81 -0.19
CA GLY A 362 6.05 27.72 -0.17
C GLY A 362 5.74 27.16 -1.55
N ARG A 363 5.61 28.02 -2.56
CA ARG A 363 5.47 27.59 -3.96
C ARG A 363 6.70 26.86 -4.47
N ALA A 364 7.89 27.37 -4.17
CA ALA A 364 9.16 26.74 -4.58
C ALA A 364 9.29 25.34 -3.94
N LEU A 365 8.97 25.21 -2.64
CA LEU A 365 9.02 23.93 -1.94
C LEU A 365 7.96 22.97 -2.49
N TYR A 366 6.71 23.43 -2.68
CA TYR A 366 5.65 22.60 -3.24
C TYR A 366 5.97 22.11 -4.67
N ALA A 367 6.57 22.97 -5.49
CA ALA A 367 6.94 22.62 -6.87
C ALA A 367 7.97 21.49 -6.94
N LYS A 368 8.87 21.39 -5.95
CA LYS A 368 9.85 20.29 -5.85
C LYS A 368 9.20 18.90 -5.76
N ARG A 369 7.92 18.78 -5.32
CA ARG A 369 7.20 17.51 -5.28
C ARG A 369 7.25 16.74 -6.60
N LYS A 370 7.08 17.46 -7.72
CA LYS A 370 7.12 16.89 -9.06
C LYS A 370 8.49 16.31 -9.45
N CYS A 371 9.55 16.79 -8.81
CA CYS A 371 10.92 16.34 -9.05
C CYS A 371 11.41 15.36 -7.97
N THR A 372 10.57 14.98 -7.01
CA THR A 372 10.92 14.10 -5.90
C THR A 372 10.12 12.79 -5.93
N VAL A 373 8.95 12.76 -5.32
CA VAL A 373 8.18 11.53 -5.13
C VAL A 373 7.66 10.94 -6.45
N GLU A 374 7.26 11.80 -7.42
CA GLU A 374 6.75 11.33 -8.71
C GLU A 374 7.84 10.58 -9.52
N PRO A 375 9.08 11.09 -9.68
CA PRO A 375 10.17 10.34 -10.32
C PRO A 375 10.51 9.05 -9.60
N VAL A 376 10.52 9.01 -8.27
CA VAL A 376 10.80 7.78 -7.51
C VAL A 376 9.77 6.71 -7.83
N ILE A 377 8.47 7.04 -7.77
CA ILE A 377 7.39 6.13 -8.17
C ILE A 377 7.53 5.73 -9.65
N GLY A 378 7.82 6.69 -10.51
CA GLY A 378 8.00 6.47 -11.94
C GLY A 378 9.13 5.48 -12.24
N ILE A 379 10.28 5.62 -11.58
CA ILE A 379 11.43 4.72 -11.75
C ILE A 379 11.11 3.33 -11.20
N VAL A 380 10.55 3.23 -10.00
CA VAL A 380 10.14 1.94 -9.42
C VAL A 380 9.20 1.18 -10.36
N LYS A 381 8.18 1.85 -10.91
CA LYS A 381 7.17 1.20 -11.76
C LYS A 381 7.57 1.01 -13.22
N SER A 382 8.33 1.93 -13.80
CA SER A 382 8.59 1.94 -15.23
C SER A 382 10.01 1.50 -15.61
N VAL A 383 11.00 1.85 -14.79
CA VAL A 383 12.40 1.48 -15.04
C VAL A 383 12.72 0.15 -14.40
N LEU A 384 12.43 -0.02 -13.10
CA LEU A 384 12.61 -1.29 -12.41
C LEU A 384 11.52 -2.30 -12.78
N GLY A 385 10.35 -1.84 -13.21
CA GLY A 385 9.26 -2.69 -13.66
C GLY A 385 8.40 -3.27 -12.55
N PHE A 386 8.50 -2.77 -11.32
CA PHE A 386 7.68 -3.24 -10.20
C PHE A 386 6.26 -2.70 -10.30
N ARG A 387 5.40 -3.40 -11.04
CA ARG A 387 4.00 -3.01 -11.29
C ARG A 387 2.99 -3.91 -10.60
N GLN A 388 3.45 -5.02 -10.03
CA GLN A 388 2.62 -6.03 -9.41
C GLN A 388 3.36 -6.66 -8.25
N PHE A 389 2.68 -6.84 -7.12
CA PHE A 389 3.18 -7.65 -6.00
C PHE A 389 3.25 -9.12 -6.38
N LEU A 390 4.23 -9.81 -5.84
CA LEU A 390 4.38 -11.26 -5.99
C LEU A 390 3.75 -12.01 -4.81
N LEU A 391 3.64 -11.35 -3.68
CA LEU A 391 3.07 -11.88 -2.46
C LEU A 391 1.59 -11.49 -2.34
N ARG A 392 0.88 -12.14 -1.42
CA ARG A 392 -0.53 -11.94 -1.12
C ARG A 392 -0.72 -11.66 0.35
N GLY A 393 -1.81 -10.94 0.66
CA GLY A 393 -2.11 -10.49 2.01
C GLY A 393 -1.37 -9.20 2.38
N LEU A 394 -2.05 -8.33 3.13
CA LEU A 394 -1.59 -6.96 3.41
C LEU A 394 -0.22 -6.92 4.08
N GLU A 395 0.01 -7.79 5.06
CA GLU A 395 1.27 -7.86 5.81
C GLU A 395 2.45 -8.23 4.89
N ASN A 396 2.29 -9.30 4.09
CA ASN A 396 3.32 -9.73 3.15
C ASN A 396 3.58 -8.68 2.07
N VAL A 397 2.54 -8.04 1.58
CA VAL A 397 2.62 -6.97 0.57
C VAL A 397 3.30 -5.73 1.15
N GLN A 398 3.05 -5.40 2.42
CA GLN A 398 3.78 -4.34 3.12
C GLN A 398 5.28 -4.66 3.22
N GLY A 399 5.63 -5.88 3.58
CA GLY A 399 7.03 -6.32 3.64
C GLY A 399 7.71 -6.29 2.28
N GLU A 400 7.00 -6.70 1.22
CA GLU A 400 7.51 -6.63 -0.16
C GLU A 400 7.68 -5.17 -0.61
N TRP A 401 6.79 -4.26 -0.22
CA TRP A 401 6.91 -2.83 -0.49
C TRP A 401 8.11 -2.20 0.23
N ASN A 402 8.38 -2.63 1.46
CA ASN A 402 9.60 -2.26 2.19
C ASN A 402 10.87 -2.76 1.46
N LEU A 403 10.85 -3.97 0.91
CA LEU A 403 11.98 -4.52 0.14
C LEU A 403 12.23 -3.71 -1.15
N VAL A 404 11.17 -3.29 -1.83
CA VAL A 404 11.28 -2.38 -3.00
C VAL A 404 11.92 -1.05 -2.59
N ALA A 405 11.49 -0.47 -1.46
CA ALA A 405 12.04 0.78 -0.94
C ALA A 405 13.52 0.62 -0.53
N LEU A 406 13.87 -0.49 0.13
CA LEU A 406 15.24 -0.81 0.50
C LEU A 406 16.15 -0.93 -0.73
N ALA A 407 15.71 -1.66 -1.76
CA ALA A 407 16.45 -1.81 -3.01
C ALA A 407 16.62 -0.48 -3.74
N TRP A 408 15.56 0.37 -3.76
CA TRP A 408 15.64 1.72 -4.28
C TRP A 408 16.68 2.56 -3.52
N ASN A 409 16.62 2.55 -2.19
CA ASN A 409 17.51 3.34 -1.34
C ASN A 409 18.98 2.97 -1.59
N LEU A 410 19.33 1.68 -1.65
CA LEU A 410 20.70 1.24 -1.93
C LEU A 410 21.15 1.68 -3.33
N LYS A 411 20.29 1.55 -4.34
CA LYS A 411 20.58 2.05 -5.69
C LYS A 411 20.79 3.57 -5.71
N ARG A 412 19.96 4.30 -4.97
CA ARG A 412 20.06 5.76 -4.89
C ARG A 412 21.30 6.21 -4.14
N MET A 413 21.65 5.54 -3.01
CA MET A 413 22.88 5.80 -2.27
C MET A 413 24.12 5.62 -3.14
N HIS A 414 24.15 4.57 -3.95
CA HIS A 414 25.26 4.33 -4.90
C HIS A 414 25.41 5.53 -5.87
N VAL A 415 24.32 6.06 -6.39
CA VAL A 415 24.34 7.24 -7.28
C VAL A 415 24.75 8.52 -6.54
N LEU A 416 24.42 8.65 -5.26
CA LEU A 416 24.76 9.84 -4.47
C LEU A 416 26.20 9.81 -3.94
N ALA A 417 26.78 8.63 -3.79
CA ALA A 417 28.15 8.46 -3.32
C ALA A 417 29.22 8.58 -4.43
N GLY A 418 28.80 8.70 -5.70
CA GLY A 418 29.66 8.82 -6.89
C GLY A 418 29.91 7.49 -7.51
#